data_29d059f3cb007c1764b09f5c6836f2ab
#
_entry.id   29d059f3cb007c1764b09f5c6836f2ab
#
_cell.length_a   1.000
_cell.length_b   1.000
_cell.length_c   1.000
_cell.angle_alpha   90.00
_cell.angle_beta   90.00
_cell.angle_gamma   90.00
#
_symmetry.space_group_name_H-M   'P 1'
#
loop_
_entity.id
_entity.type
_entity.pdbx_description
1 polymer ?
#
loop_
_entity_poly.entity_id
_entity_poly.type
_entity_poly.pdbx_seq_one_letter_code
_entity_poly.pdbx_strand_id
1 'polypeptide(L)'
;MTTEKLELERCLRRAEAHPESAAAHFNLGLAYTQRGLTDRAERAYRKALEIDPDLIEAWVNLGGVLMLKWDFKGSLEANREALERKDDLVLAHYNTGQACLYLGDAEGLVRSSRRVVELDPHHAAGCYFLAVGLLALGRVEEARTEVGRARFLGHSPAPEFLRALANAEKKLETDRNEITQTNTGANASDD
;
A
#
# COMPACT_ATOMS: atom_id res chain seq x y z
N MET A 1 -4.47 29.49 -22.13
CA MET A 1 -3.79 28.88 -20.97
C MET A 1 -4.75 27.86 -20.39
N THR A 2 -4.28 26.63 -20.12
CA THR A 2 -5.14 25.61 -19.50
C THR A 2 -5.41 25.98 -18.05
N THR A 3 -6.59 25.61 -17.53
CA THR A 3 -7.01 25.85 -16.13
C THR A 3 -5.95 25.39 -15.12
N GLU A 4 -5.31 24.25 -15.41
CA GLU A 4 -4.24 23.66 -14.60
C GLU A 4 -2.99 24.57 -14.52
N LYS A 5 -2.59 25.23 -15.62
CA LYS A 5 -1.44 26.13 -15.61
C LYS A 5 -1.69 27.35 -14.71
N LEU A 6 -2.90 27.88 -14.75
CA LEU A 6 -3.33 28.98 -13.88
C LEU A 6 -3.34 28.60 -12.40
N GLU A 7 -3.71 27.35 -12.09
CA GLU A 7 -3.74 26.86 -10.71
C GLU A 7 -2.33 26.73 -10.13
N LEU A 8 -1.38 26.15 -10.86
CA LEU A 8 0.01 26.08 -10.41
C LEU A 8 0.62 27.47 -10.20
N GLU A 9 0.40 28.39 -11.14
CA GLU A 9 0.88 29.78 -11.00
C GLU A 9 0.29 30.48 -9.77
N ARG A 10 -0.98 30.20 -9.45
CA ARG A 10 -1.64 30.72 -8.24
C ARG A 10 -0.99 30.13 -6.97
N CYS A 11 -0.74 28.82 -6.93
CA CYS A 11 -0.08 28.18 -5.81
C CYS A 11 1.36 28.70 -5.62
N LEU A 12 2.11 28.89 -6.70
CA LEU A 12 3.45 29.49 -6.68
C LEU A 12 3.43 30.88 -6.06
N ARG A 13 2.61 31.79 -6.60
CA ARG A 13 2.49 33.15 -6.06
C ARG A 13 2.07 33.16 -4.59
N ARG A 14 1.21 32.22 -4.17
CA ARG A 14 0.78 32.14 -2.78
C ARG A 14 1.90 31.67 -1.86
N ALA A 15 2.70 30.68 -2.27
CA ALA A 15 3.84 30.21 -1.50
C ALA A 15 4.96 31.28 -1.41
N GLU A 16 5.17 32.06 -2.50
CA GLU A 16 6.09 33.19 -2.50
C GLU A 16 5.63 34.34 -1.60
N ALA A 17 4.34 34.65 -1.61
CA ALA A 17 3.75 35.70 -0.77
C ALA A 17 3.66 35.33 0.71
N HIS A 18 3.61 34.05 1.02
CA HIS A 18 3.47 33.52 2.39
C HIS A 18 4.47 32.37 2.64
N PRO A 19 5.77 32.65 2.69
CA PRO A 19 6.83 31.63 2.79
C PRO A 19 6.75 30.81 4.07
N GLU A 20 6.12 31.33 5.13
CA GLU A 20 5.91 30.66 6.42
C GLU A 20 4.57 29.93 6.53
N SER A 21 3.83 29.80 5.42
CA SER A 21 2.55 29.10 5.41
C SER A 21 2.72 27.66 4.99
N ALA A 22 2.62 26.70 5.93
CA ALA A 22 2.61 25.27 5.64
C ALA A 22 1.54 24.90 4.62
N ALA A 23 0.33 25.45 4.76
CA ALA A 23 -0.77 25.22 3.83
C ALA A 23 -0.47 25.72 2.40
N ALA A 24 0.29 26.82 2.25
CA ALA A 24 0.68 27.32 0.93
C ALA A 24 1.65 26.36 0.23
N HIS A 25 2.65 25.86 0.96
CA HIS A 25 3.60 24.88 0.45
C HIS A 25 2.96 23.51 0.21
N PHE A 26 2.04 23.08 1.08
CA PHE A 26 1.26 21.85 0.87
C PHE A 26 0.44 21.93 -0.44
N ASN A 27 -0.33 23.01 -0.65
CA ASN A 27 -1.10 23.19 -1.87
C ASN A 27 -0.21 23.28 -3.14
N LEU A 28 0.98 23.85 -3.02
CA LEU A 28 1.97 23.85 -4.09
C LEU A 28 2.46 22.41 -4.38
N GLY A 29 2.68 21.60 -3.34
CA GLY A 29 3.00 20.19 -3.46
C GLY A 29 1.92 19.42 -4.21
N LEU A 30 0.63 19.63 -3.88
CA LEU A 30 -0.50 19.02 -4.59
C LEU A 30 -0.51 19.42 -6.07
N ALA A 31 -0.32 20.70 -6.39
CA ALA A 31 -0.29 21.19 -7.75
C ALA A 31 0.89 20.60 -8.57
N TYR A 32 2.03 20.33 -7.93
CA TYR A 32 3.15 19.62 -8.56
C TYR A 32 2.86 18.13 -8.75
N THR A 33 2.27 17.48 -7.75
CA THR A 33 1.90 16.05 -7.82
C THR A 33 0.95 15.76 -8.97
N GLN A 34 -0.09 16.57 -9.12
CA GLN A 34 -1.05 16.47 -10.23
C GLN A 34 -0.41 16.56 -11.62
N ARG A 35 0.79 17.13 -11.72
CA ARG A 35 1.57 17.28 -12.96
C ARG A 35 2.70 16.27 -13.11
N GLY A 36 2.82 15.34 -12.18
CA GLY A 36 3.91 14.38 -12.17
C GLY A 36 5.30 15.01 -11.90
N LEU A 37 5.35 16.24 -11.37
CA LEU A 37 6.60 16.94 -11.04
C LEU A 37 7.07 16.52 -9.65
N THR A 38 7.39 15.23 -9.50
CA THR A 38 7.65 14.56 -8.22
C THR A 38 8.73 15.22 -7.38
N ASP A 39 9.85 15.65 -7.99
CA ASP A 39 10.94 16.33 -7.25
C ASP A 39 10.52 17.68 -6.68
N ARG A 40 9.65 18.40 -7.40
CA ARG A 40 9.13 19.68 -6.92
C ARG A 40 8.06 19.46 -5.85
N ALA A 41 7.23 18.45 -6.02
CA ALA A 41 6.21 18.06 -5.04
C ALA A 41 6.86 17.66 -3.71
N GLU A 42 7.88 16.82 -3.74
CA GLU A 42 8.63 16.42 -2.56
C GLU A 42 9.20 17.63 -1.79
N ARG A 43 9.89 18.55 -2.51
CA ARG A 43 10.43 19.76 -1.87
C ARG A 43 9.34 20.62 -1.23
N ALA A 44 8.21 20.75 -1.90
CA ALA A 44 7.10 21.54 -1.38
C ALA A 44 6.46 20.91 -0.14
N TYR A 45 6.25 19.58 -0.12
CA TYR A 45 5.75 18.88 1.07
C TYR A 45 6.75 18.92 2.23
N ARG A 46 8.04 18.71 1.98
CA ARG A 46 9.07 18.84 3.01
C ARG A 46 9.10 20.25 3.60
N LYS A 47 8.96 21.28 2.76
CA LYS A 47 8.88 22.67 3.25
C LYS A 47 7.62 22.92 4.10
N ALA A 48 6.49 22.34 3.72
CA ALA A 48 5.28 22.38 4.54
C ALA A 48 5.50 21.73 5.91
N LEU A 49 6.18 20.58 5.95
CA LEU A 49 6.48 19.83 7.18
C LEU A 49 7.58 20.46 8.04
N GLU A 50 8.51 21.22 7.46
CA GLU A 50 9.44 22.06 8.23
C GLU A 50 8.74 23.17 9.02
N ILE A 51 7.63 23.68 8.47
CA ILE A 51 6.84 24.76 9.09
C ILE A 51 5.82 24.17 10.08
N ASP A 52 5.14 23.10 9.67
CA ASP A 52 4.14 22.40 10.47
C ASP A 52 4.38 20.88 10.40
N PRO A 53 5.12 20.32 11.36
CA PRO A 53 5.39 18.87 11.43
C PRO A 53 4.14 18.01 11.68
N ASP A 54 3.06 18.62 12.16
CA ASP A 54 1.81 17.91 12.46
C ASP A 54 0.80 17.91 11.29
N LEU A 55 1.19 18.45 10.14
CA LEU A 55 0.38 18.41 8.93
C LEU A 55 0.34 17.01 8.33
N ILE A 56 -0.57 16.18 8.83
CA ILE A 56 -0.72 14.76 8.50
C ILE A 56 -0.84 14.53 6.98
N GLU A 57 -1.64 15.36 6.32
CA GLU A 57 -1.86 15.26 4.88
C GLU A 57 -0.56 15.45 4.08
N ALA A 58 0.37 16.27 4.57
CA ALA A 58 1.66 16.46 3.91
C ALA A 58 2.54 15.21 4.06
N TRP A 59 2.52 14.55 5.20
CA TRP A 59 3.23 13.29 5.41
C TRP A 59 2.72 12.18 4.49
N VAL A 60 1.40 12.00 4.39
CA VAL A 60 0.78 10.98 3.51
C VAL A 60 1.11 11.24 2.04
N ASN A 61 0.99 12.50 1.60
CA ASN A 61 1.28 12.88 0.22
C ASN A 61 2.78 12.77 -0.10
N LEU A 62 3.66 13.10 0.84
CA LEU A 62 5.11 12.89 0.72
C LEU A 62 5.40 11.40 0.55
N GLY A 63 4.79 10.52 1.36
CA GLY A 63 4.91 9.08 1.22
C GLY A 63 4.49 8.58 -0.16
N GLY A 64 3.38 9.09 -0.71
CA GLY A 64 2.94 8.78 -2.07
C GLY A 64 3.91 9.25 -3.16
N VAL A 65 4.45 10.45 -3.02
CA VAL A 65 5.46 10.99 -3.97
C VAL A 65 6.76 10.17 -3.93
N LEU A 66 7.21 9.77 -2.74
CA LEU A 66 8.40 8.93 -2.57
C LEU A 66 8.21 7.54 -3.19
N MET A 67 6.99 6.96 -3.13
CA MET A 67 6.63 5.75 -3.89
C MET A 67 6.84 5.94 -5.40
N LEU A 68 6.36 7.05 -5.97
CA LEU A 68 6.53 7.36 -7.39
C LEU A 68 8.00 7.54 -7.78
N LYS A 69 8.85 7.91 -6.84
CA LYS A 69 10.29 8.06 -7.01
C LYS A 69 11.08 6.78 -6.72
N TRP A 70 10.41 5.66 -6.42
CA TRP A 70 11.02 4.39 -6.03
C TRP A 70 11.82 4.45 -4.71
N ASP A 71 11.61 5.50 -3.92
CA ASP A 71 12.14 5.60 -2.56
C ASP A 71 11.15 4.96 -1.57
N PHE A 72 11.16 3.62 -1.55
CA PHE A 72 10.25 2.85 -0.71
C PHE A 72 10.53 3.03 0.79
N LYS A 73 11.81 3.21 1.18
CA LYS A 73 12.18 3.43 2.58
C LYS A 73 11.71 4.80 3.05
N GLY A 74 11.96 5.84 2.27
CA GLY A 74 11.46 7.18 2.56
C GLY A 74 9.92 7.21 2.60
N SER A 75 9.25 6.45 1.73
CA SER A 75 7.78 6.31 1.78
C SER A 75 7.31 5.68 3.09
N LEU A 76 7.96 4.61 3.57
CA LEU A 76 7.64 4.00 4.86
C LEU A 76 7.80 4.99 6.02
N GLU A 77 8.90 5.74 6.04
CA GLU A 77 9.16 6.74 7.09
C GLU A 77 8.09 7.84 7.09
N ALA A 78 7.78 8.40 5.93
CA ALA A 78 6.75 9.43 5.81
C ALA A 78 5.36 8.94 6.24
N ASN A 79 4.95 7.75 5.78
CA ASN A 79 3.65 7.20 6.18
C ASN A 79 3.61 6.79 7.66
N ARG A 80 4.75 6.36 8.26
CA ARG A 80 4.85 6.11 9.69
C ARG A 80 4.59 7.39 10.48
N GLU A 81 5.23 8.51 10.11
CA GLU A 81 5.00 9.80 10.75
C GLU A 81 3.52 10.22 10.72
N ALA A 82 2.82 9.96 9.59
CA ALA A 82 1.39 10.18 9.49
C ALA A 82 0.58 9.29 10.44
N LEU A 83 0.91 7.98 10.48
CA LEU A 83 0.20 6.99 11.27
C LEU A 83 0.44 7.12 12.78
N GLU A 84 1.59 7.63 13.21
CA GLU A 84 1.85 7.97 14.62
C GLU A 84 0.93 9.10 15.12
N ARG A 85 0.52 10.00 14.25
CA ARG A 85 -0.41 11.10 14.56
C ARG A 85 -1.87 10.69 14.42
N LYS A 86 -2.15 9.83 13.45
CA LYS A 86 -3.49 9.33 13.17
C LYS A 86 -3.40 7.93 12.55
N ASP A 87 -3.93 6.91 13.22
CA ASP A 87 -3.76 5.49 12.86
C ASP A 87 -4.85 4.93 11.93
N ASP A 88 -5.89 5.71 11.62
CA ASP A 88 -7.02 5.30 10.79
C ASP A 88 -6.95 5.83 9.34
N LEU A 89 -5.74 6.06 8.83
CA LEU A 89 -5.51 6.60 7.50
C LEU A 89 -5.36 5.47 6.46
N VAL A 90 -6.44 5.17 5.75
CA VAL A 90 -6.47 4.13 4.70
C VAL A 90 -5.32 4.30 3.69
N LEU A 91 -5.11 5.54 3.20
CA LEU A 91 -4.08 5.82 2.19
C LEU A 91 -2.65 5.61 2.73
N ALA A 92 -2.39 5.98 4.00
CA ALA A 92 -1.08 5.77 4.61
C ALA A 92 -0.77 4.27 4.78
N HIS A 93 -1.73 3.48 5.25
CA HIS A 93 -1.59 2.03 5.31
C HIS A 93 -1.43 1.41 3.92
N TYR A 94 -2.17 1.89 2.93
CA TYR A 94 -2.06 1.42 1.55
C TYR A 94 -0.67 1.69 0.96
N ASN A 95 -0.14 2.91 1.10
CA ASN A 95 1.21 3.27 0.68
C ASN A 95 2.27 2.43 1.42
N THR A 96 2.10 2.21 2.73
CA THR A 96 2.97 1.35 3.53
C THR A 96 2.98 -0.08 3.00
N GLY A 97 1.80 -0.64 2.70
CA GLY A 97 1.69 -1.97 2.11
C GLY A 97 2.40 -2.08 0.76
N GLN A 98 2.22 -1.11 -0.12
CA GLN A 98 2.93 -1.06 -1.39
C GLN A 98 4.46 -1.00 -1.21
N ALA A 99 4.95 -0.15 -0.31
CA ALA A 99 6.38 -0.05 -0.03
C ALA A 99 6.95 -1.38 0.51
N CYS A 100 6.23 -2.05 1.43
CA CYS A 100 6.57 -3.38 1.93
C CYS A 100 6.64 -4.41 0.80
N LEU A 101 5.70 -4.39 -0.15
CA LEU A 101 5.72 -5.28 -1.32
C LEU A 101 7.01 -5.14 -2.12
N TYR A 102 7.41 -3.91 -2.45
CA TYR A 102 8.63 -3.66 -3.22
C TYR A 102 9.92 -3.96 -2.43
N LEU A 103 9.88 -3.86 -1.10
CA LEU A 103 10.99 -4.21 -0.23
C LEU A 103 11.05 -5.72 0.11
N GLY A 104 10.07 -6.51 -0.31
CA GLY A 104 9.99 -7.94 0.00
C GLY A 104 9.57 -8.26 1.43
N ASP A 105 9.03 -7.28 2.17
CA ASP A 105 8.49 -7.48 3.52
C ASP A 105 7.04 -8.00 3.45
N ALA A 106 6.89 -9.31 3.32
CA ALA A 106 5.58 -9.96 3.23
C ALA A 106 4.73 -9.77 4.51
N GLU A 107 5.36 -9.76 5.68
CA GLU A 107 4.65 -9.54 6.94
C GLU A 107 4.14 -8.10 7.06
N GLY A 108 4.97 -7.12 6.72
CA GLY A 108 4.58 -5.71 6.66
C GLY A 108 3.46 -5.47 5.67
N LEU A 109 3.53 -6.11 4.50
CA LEU A 109 2.46 -6.08 3.50
C LEU A 109 1.14 -6.61 4.06
N VAL A 110 1.15 -7.77 4.74
CA VAL A 110 -0.06 -8.34 5.37
C VAL A 110 -0.61 -7.41 6.45
N ARG A 111 0.24 -6.91 7.35
CA ARG A 111 -0.21 -6.00 8.43
C ARG A 111 -0.88 -4.76 7.86
N SER A 112 -0.23 -4.09 6.92
CA SER A 112 -0.73 -2.83 6.35
C SER A 112 -1.98 -3.05 5.51
N SER A 113 -2.00 -4.07 4.63
CA SER A 113 -3.17 -4.36 3.80
C SER A 113 -4.37 -4.84 4.62
N ARG A 114 -4.15 -5.58 5.70
CA ARG A 114 -5.20 -5.96 6.64
C ARG A 114 -5.84 -4.71 7.25
N ARG A 115 -5.03 -3.75 7.66
CA ARG A 115 -5.53 -2.50 8.21
C ARG A 115 -6.32 -1.68 7.19
N VAL A 116 -5.88 -1.68 5.92
CA VAL A 116 -6.67 -1.07 4.82
C VAL A 116 -8.06 -1.70 4.72
N VAL A 117 -8.15 -3.04 4.72
CA VAL A 117 -9.42 -3.78 4.57
C VAL A 117 -10.31 -3.65 5.80
N GLU A 118 -9.75 -3.49 6.99
CA GLU A 118 -10.49 -3.20 8.23
C GLU A 118 -11.11 -1.80 8.20
N LEU A 119 -10.37 -0.81 7.75
CA LEU A 119 -10.83 0.59 7.66
C LEU A 119 -11.77 0.83 6.47
N ASP A 120 -11.50 0.18 5.34
CA ASP A 120 -12.34 0.22 4.15
C ASP A 120 -12.54 -1.21 3.59
N PRO A 121 -13.63 -1.90 4.00
CA PRO A 121 -13.93 -3.26 3.54
C PRO A 121 -14.20 -3.38 2.04
N HIS A 122 -14.41 -2.25 1.33
CA HIS A 122 -14.64 -2.20 -0.11
C HIS A 122 -13.38 -1.84 -0.91
N HIS A 123 -12.23 -1.72 -0.27
CA HIS A 123 -10.96 -1.39 -0.94
C HIS A 123 -10.42 -2.60 -1.72
N ALA A 124 -10.84 -2.73 -2.97
CA ALA A 124 -10.52 -3.88 -3.82
C ALA A 124 -9.01 -4.17 -3.94
N ALA A 125 -8.19 -3.13 -4.13
CA ALA A 125 -6.73 -3.28 -4.20
C ALA A 125 -6.12 -3.68 -2.84
N GLY A 126 -6.71 -3.25 -1.72
CA GLY A 126 -6.31 -3.65 -0.36
C GLY A 126 -6.50 -5.16 -0.16
N CYS A 127 -7.65 -5.72 -0.55
CA CYS A 127 -7.89 -7.16 -0.54
C CYS A 127 -6.86 -7.90 -1.41
N TYR A 128 -6.56 -7.38 -2.60
CA TYR A 128 -5.57 -7.99 -3.49
C TYR A 128 -4.17 -7.99 -2.88
N PHE A 129 -3.71 -6.87 -2.33
CA PHE A 129 -2.40 -6.81 -1.68
C PHE A 129 -2.32 -7.69 -0.43
N LEU A 130 -3.42 -7.79 0.33
CA LEU A 130 -3.51 -8.75 1.44
C LEU A 130 -3.34 -10.18 0.92
N ALA A 131 -4.01 -10.55 -0.17
CA ALA A 131 -3.86 -11.87 -0.79
C ALA A 131 -2.41 -12.13 -1.25
N VAL A 132 -1.74 -11.12 -1.85
CA VAL A 132 -0.34 -11.23 -2.28
C VAL A 132 0.57 -11.51 -1.09
N GLY A 133 0.45 -10.76 0.00
CA GLY A 133 1.24 -10.96 1.21
C GLY A 133 0.97 -12.31 1.87
N LEU A 134 -0.31 -12.72 1.96
CA LEU A 134 -0.70 -14.02 2.53
C LEU A 134 -0.12 -15.18 1.72
N LEU A 135 -0.16 -15.11 0.39
CA LEU A 135 0.44 -16.13 -0.47
C LEU A 135 1.95 -16.21 -0.28
N ALA A 136 2.63 -15.07 -0.18
CA ALA A 136 4.07 -15.02 0.10
C ALA A 136 4.45 -15.66 1.44
N LEU A 137 3.56 -15.61 2.44
CA LEU A 137 3.71 -16.26 3.74
C LEU A 137 3.21 -17.73 3.76
N GLY A 138 2.82 -18.31 2.61
CA GLY A 138 2.28 -19.65 2.51
C GLY A 138 0.86 -19.83 3.07
N ARG A 139 0.15 -18.75 3.41
CA ARG A 139 -1.23 -18.76 3.94
C ARG A 139 -2.24 -18.83 2.80
N VAL A 140 -2.22 -19.97 2.09
CA VAL A 140 -2.85 -20.13 0.76
C VAL A 140 -4.38 -19.98 0.81
N GLU A 141 -5.04 -20.58 1.81
CA GLU A 141 -6.52 -20.54 1.93
C GLU A 141 -7.01 -19.11 2.22
N GLU A 142 -6.28 -18.37 3.04
CA GLU A 142 -6.60 -16.97 3.30
C GLU A 142 -6.35 -16.12 2.06
N ALA A 143 -5.24 -16.35 1.34
CA ALA A 143 -4.95 -15.67 0.09
C ALA A 143 -6.05 -15.90 -0.97
N ARG A 144 -6.57 -17.13 -1.06
CA ARG A 144 -7.70 -17.48 -1.94
C ARG A 144 -8.96 -16.69 -1.58
N THR A 145 -9.26 -16.59 -0.30
CA THR A 145 -10.42 -15.84 0.19
C THR A 145 -10.31 -14.37 -0.18
N GLU A 146 -9.17 -13.75 0.10
CA GLU A 146 -8.99 -12.33 -0.13
C GLU A 146 -8.91 -11.96 -1.63
N VAL A 147 -8.31 -12.82 -2.48
CA VAL A 147 -8.37 -12.58 -3.93
C VAL A 147 -9.80 -12.75 -4.49
N GLY A 148 -10.60 -13.63 -3.91
CA GLY A 148 -12.02 -13.75 -4.23
C GLY A 148 -12.79 -12.48 -3.92
N ARG A 149 -12.54 -11.88 -2.74
CA ARG A 149 -13.11 -10.57 -2.36
C ARG A 149 -12.66 -9.45 -3.30
N ALA A 150 -11.36 -9.38 -3.61
CA ALA A 150 -10.82 -8.40 -4.54
C ALA A 150 -11.52 -8.46 -5.91
N ARG A 151 -11.72 -9.67 -6.45
CA ARG A 151 -12.42 -9.90 -7.72
C ARG A 151 -13.90 -9.48 -7.64
N PHE A 152 -14.57 -9.82 -6.56
CA PHE A 152 -15.96 -9.42 -6.34
C PHE A 152 -16.11 -7.89 -6.31
N LEU A 153 -15.11 -7.19 -5.77
CA LEU A 153 -15.03 -5.73 -5.74
C LEU A 153 -14.50 -5.10 -7.05
N GLY A 154 -14.34 -5.90 -8.11
CA GLY A 154 -13.96 -5.42 -9.44
C GLY A 154 -12.45 -5.33 -9.70
N HIS A 155 -11.59 -5.81 -8.79
CA HIS A 155 -10.15 -5.88 -9.05
C HIS A 155 -9.83 -7.05 -10.00
N SER A 156 -8.92 -6.81 -10.94
CA SER A 156 -8.40 -7.84 -11.85
C SER A 156 -7.01 -8.29 -11.40
N PRO A 157 -6.88 -9.42 -10.68
CA PRO A 157 -5.59 -9.91 -10.23
C PRO A 157 -4.65 -10.25 -11.40
N ALA A 158 -3.35 -10.04 -11.21
CA ALA A 158 -2.35 -10.38 -12.21
C ALA A 158 -2.37 -11.87 -12.53
N PRO A 159 -2.27 -12.29 -13.83
CA PRO A 159 -2.25 -13.71 -14.22
C PRO A 159 -1.13 -14.51 -13.53
N GLU A 160 0.01 -13.89 -13.27
CA GLU A 160 1.15 -14.47 -12.57
C GLU A 160 0.78 -14.85 -11.13
N PHE A 161 0.08 -13.95 -10.43
CA PHE A 161 -0.42 -14.21 -9.08
C PHE A 161 -1.41 -15.39 -9.06
N LEU A 162 -2.37 -15.42 -10.00
CA LEU A 162 -3.36 -16.50 -10.09
C LEU A 162 -2.69 -17.85 -10.35
N ARG A 163 -1.67 -17.90 -11.20
CA ARG A 163 -0.88 -19.10 -11.45
C ARG A 163 -0.12 -19.54 -10.19
N ALA A 164 0.51 -18.60 -9.47
CA ALA A 164 1.22 -18.91 -8.23
C ALA A 164 0.27 -19.46 -7.16
N LEU A 165 -0.91 -18.87 -7.02
CA LEU A 165 -1.94 -19.32 -6.09
C LEU A 165 -2.42 -20.74 -6.43
N ALA A 166 -2.75 -21.01 -7.69
CA ALA A 166 -3.19 -22.35 -8.13
C ALA A 166 -2.11 -23.42 -7.90
N ASN A 167 -0.83 -23.10 -8.11
CA ASN A 167 0.27 -24.01 -7.84
C ASN A 167 0.42 -24.30 -6.33
N ALA A 168 0.26 -23.27 -5.49
CA ALA A 168 0.30 -23.41 -4.05
C ALA A 168 -0.88 -24.25 -3.51
N GLU A 169 -2.08 -24.06 -4.04
CA GLU A 169 -3.27 -24.88 -3.73
C GLU A 169 -3.05 -26.34 -4.06
N LYS A 170 -2.57 -26.64 -5.27
CA LYS A 170 -2.26 -28.01 -5.70
C LYS A 170 -1.21 -28.69 -4.80
N LYS A 171 -0.19 -27.95 -4.40
CA LYS A 171 0.83 -28.48 -3.46
C LYS A 171 0.20 -28.81 -2.11
N LEU A 172 -0.63 -27.95 -1.55
CA LEU A 172 -1.32 -28.23 -0.28
C LEU A 172 -2.21 -29.48 -0.37
N GLU A 173 -2.91 -29.69 -1.47
CA GLU A 173 -3.75 -30.90 -1.69
C GLU A 173 -2.88 -32.16 -1.71
N THR A 174 -1.73 -32.12 -2.40
CA THR A 174 -0.78 -33.23 -2.46
C THR A 174 -0.27 -33.57 -1.06
N ASP A 175 0.21 -32.58 -0.33
CA ASP A 175 0.76 -32.77 1.03
C ASP A 175 -0.30 -33.35 1.99
N ARG A 176 -1.56 -32.91 1.90
CA ARG A 176 -2.68 -33.45 2.69
C ARG A 176 -2.97 -34.92 2.36
N ASN A 177 -2.95 -35.29 1.09
CA ASN A 177 -3.21 -36.65 0.65
C ASN A 177 -2.10 -37.62 1.11
N GLU A 178 -0.84 -37.20 1.07
CA GLU A 178 0.31 -38.00 1.55
C GLU A 178 0.20 -38.23 3.07
N ILE A 179 -0.13 -37.21 3.86
CA ILE A 179 -0.32 -37.32 5.32
C ILE A 179 -1.47 -38.30 5.63
N THR A 180 -2.56 -38.23 4.87
CA THR A 180 -3.73 -39.11 5.07
C THR A 180 -3.38 -40.57 4.75
N GLN A 181 -2.61 -40.83 3.69
CA GLN A 181 -2.17 -42.17 3.31
C GLN A 181 -1.21 -42.76 4.33
N THR A 182 -0.27 -41.99 4.87
CA THR A 182 0.68 -42.47 5.91
C THR A 182 -0.04 -42.82 7.21
N ASN A 183 -1.07 -42.06 7.60
CA ASN A 183 -1.84 -42.32 8.81
C ASN A 183 -2.76 -43.58 8.68
N THR A 184 -3.29 -43.83 7.48
CA THR A 184 -4.12 -45.02 7.24
C THR A 184 -3.27 -46.31 7.15
N GLY A 185 -2.03 -46.20 6.64
CA GLY A 185 -1.10 -47.35 6.59
C GLY A 185 -0.53 -47.76 7.97
N ALA A 186 -0.38 -46.80 8.89
CA ALA A 186 0.10 -47.10 10.26
C ALA A 186 -0.95 -47.83 11.11
N ASN A 187 -2.24 -47.59 10.89
CA ASN A 187 -3.32 -48.29 11.63
C ASN A 187 -3.67 -49.67 11.09
N ALA A 188 -3.11 -50.07 9.93
CA ALA A 188 -3.37 -51.41 9.34
C ALA A 188 -2.32 -52.45 9.69
N SER A 189 -1.31 -52.12 10.48
CA SER A 189 -0.20 -53.03 10.86
C SER A 189 -0.25 -53.51 12.31
N ASP A 190 -1.32 -53.19 13.06
CA ASP A 190 -1.47 -53.59 14.50
C ASP A 190 -2.61 -54.59 14.73
N ASP A 191 -3.06 -55.36 13.68
CA ASP A 191 -4.00 -56.49 13.82
C ASP A 191 -3.34 -57.86 13.58
#